data_a44d2df4c274d65adb2e4fce359a5d83
#
_entry.id   a44d2df4c274d65adb2e4fce359a5d83
#
_cell.length_a   1.000
_cell.length_b   1.000
_cell.length_c   1.000
_cell.angle_alpha   90.00
_cell.angle_beta   90.00
_cell.angle_gamma   90.00
#
_symmetry.space_group_name_H-M   'P 1'
#
loop_
_entity.id
_entity.type
_entity.pdbx_description
1 polymer ?
#
loop_
_entity_poly.entity_id
_entity_poly.type
_entity_poly.pdbx_seq_one_letter_code
_entity_poly.pdbx_strand_id
1 'polypeptide(L)'
;YDSVGKEPLFPFGFGLGYTTFDIQTRQVSLDGARVSIDVDVTNTGERPGKETVQAYVSVPAGRLDQPLQALAGFAKTDEIAPGATAHITIDIDLTDLASYDAAARATVLEAGRYLLRVGASSRHLRPVAVVELAQDVTVRCLTGDLGAPGFTDWRPEAPASLDIPADLPVLAVAPAHLRRPDGAEPTEQAAPEGFSEALALARGLSDDELIYTVLGDYRRGEESGSVIGAASTTVIGAAGQTTTRIPGLPSIIMA
;
A
#
# COMPACT_ATOMS: atom_id res chain seq x y z
N TYR A 1 -14.72 8.06 2.32
CA TYR A 1 -15.30 8.18 3.66
C TYR A 1 -14.60 9.29 4.44
N ASP A 2 -13.29 9.19 4.68
CA ASP A 2 -12.51 10.14 5.49
C ASP A 2 -12.58 11.57 4.94
N SER A 3 -12.37 11.74 3.63
CA SER A 3 -12.38 13.04 2.96
C SER A 3 -13.71 13.80 3.06
N VAL A 4 -14.80 13.10 3.36
CA VAL A 4 -16.16 13.68 3.50
C VAL A 4 -16.72 13.53 4.92
N GLY A 5 -15.89 13.13 5.88
CA GLY A 5 -16.28 12.99 7.28
C GLY A 5 -17.36 11.93 7.54
N LYS A 6 -17.49 10.92 6.67
CA LYS A 6 -18.46 9.83 6.86
C LYS A 6 -17.84 8.67 7.62
N GLU A 7 -18.54 8.18 8.62
CA GLU A 7 -18.12 7.00 9.36
C GLU A 7 -18.51 5.72 8.59
N PRO A 8 -17.56 4.78 8.38
CA PRO A 8 -17.88 3.47 7.85
C PRO A 8 -18.58 2.62 8.91
N LEU A 9 -19.43 1.70 8.49
CA LEU A 9 -20.06 0.74 9.41
C LEU A 9 -19.00 -0.12 10.13
N PHE A 10 -18.01 -0.57 9.38
CA PHE A 10 -16.83 -1.27 9.90
C PHE A 10 -15.57 -0.61 9.34
N PRO A 11 -14.75 0.04 10.18
CA PRO A 11 -13.49 0.63 9.73
C PRO A 11 -12.46 -0.44 9.38
N PHE A 12 -11.50 -0.11 8.54
CA PHE A 12 -10.39 -1.02 8.21
C PHE A 12 -9.64 -1.41 9.50
N GLY A 13 -9.38 -2.68 9.67
CA GLY A 13 -8.81 -3.26 10.89
C GLY A 13 -9.82 -3.58 11.98
N PHE A 14 -11.12 -3.27 11.80
CA PHE A 14 -12.15 -3.70 12.74
C PHE A 14 -12.23 -5.23 12.77
N GLY A 15 -12.29 -5.78 13.97
CA GLY A 15 -12.48 -7.21 14.21
C GLY A 15 -13.02 -7.47 15.61
N LEU A 16 -13.64 -8.62 15.78
CA LEU A 16 -14.06 -9.13 17.09
C LEU A 16 -13.07 -10.18 17.57
N GLY A 17 -12.61 -10.03 18.78
CA GLY A 17 -11.72 -10.97 19.46
C GLY A 17 -12.34 -11.55 20.73
N TYR A 18 -11.71 -12.59 21.26
CA TYR A 18 -12.10 -13.19 22.54
C TYR A 18 -11.37 -12.58 23.73
N THR A 19 -10.52 -11.58 23.49
CA THR A 19 -9.75 -10.85 24.49
C THR A 19 -9.61 -9.39 24.06
N THR A 20 -9.06 -8.56 24.93
CA THR A 20 -8.85 -7.12 24.70
C THR A 20 -7.38 -6.78 24.88
N PHE A 21 -6.93 -5.71 24.21
CA PHE A 21 -5.55 -5.27 24.27
C PHE A 21 -5.46 -3.78 24.57
N ASP A 22 -4.44 -3.39 25.33
CA ASP A 22 -3.98 -2.02 25.44
C ASP A 22 -2.71 -1.83 24.60
N ILE A 23 -2.69 -0.77 23.79
CA ILE A 23 -1.62 -0.46 22.85
C ILE A 23 -0.96 0.84 23.31
N GLN A 24 0.32 0.79 23.64
CA GLN A 24 1.08 1.96 24.10
C GLN A 24 2.35 2.13 23.29
N THR A 25 2.53 3.31 22.69
CA THR A 25 3.79 3.65 22.01
C THR A 25 4.85 3.99 23.05
N ARG A 26 5.99 3.32 22.96
CA ARG A 26 7.15 3.56 23.84
C ARG A 26 8.06 4.64 23.27
N GLN A 27 8.39 4.50 21.99
CA GLN A 27 9.35 5.34 21.32
C GLN A 27 9.02 5.46 19.84
N VAL A 28 9.29 6.61 19.27
CA VAL A 28 9.34 6.84 17.84
C VAL A 28 10.71 7.37 17.50
N SER A 29 11.38 6.76 16.55
CA SER A 29 12.72 7.16 16.10
C SER A 29 12.75 7.34 14.59
N LEU A 30 13.69 8.14 14.12
CA LEU A 30 13.92 8.42 12.71
C LEU A 30 15.39 8.16 12.38
N ASP A 31 15.63 7.28 11.43
CA ASP A 31 16.96 7.04 10.86
C ASP A 31 16.89 7.14 9.33
N GLY A 32 17.50 8.19 8.79
CA GLY A 32 17.40 8.50 7.36
C GLY A 32 15.96 8.73 6.92
N ALA A 33 15.43 7.85 6.05
CA ALA A 33 14.05 7.86 5.59
C ALA A 33 13.14 6.92 6.40
N ARG A 34 13.70 6.14 7.33
CA ARG A 34 12.95 5.13 8.08
C ARG A 34 12.49 5.68 9.43
N VAL A 35 11.20 5.60 9.66
CA VAL A 35 10.60 5.78 10.98
C VAL A 35 10.38 4.41 11.61
N SER A 36 10.86 4.21 12.84
CA SER A 36 10.58 3.01 13.63
C SER A 36 9.73 3.40 14.84
N ILE A 37 8.64 2.69 15.04
CA ILE A 37 7.69 2.90 16.13
C ILE A 37 7.68 1.66 17.01
N ASP A 38 8.19 1.79 18.23
CA ASP A 38 8.20 0.73 19.24
C ASP A 38 6.91 0.78 20.06
N VAL A 39 6.23 -0.35 20.14
CA VAL A 39 4.90 -0.45 20.74
C VAL A 39 4.84 -1.61 21.73
N ASP A 40 4.28 -1.35 22.91
CA ASP A 40 3.87 -2.35 23.86
C ASP A 40 2.41 -2.70 23.66
N VAL A 41 2.13 -3.99 23.56
CA VAL A 41 0.78 -4.54 23.46
C VAL A 41 0.52 -5.43 24.65
N THR A 42 -0.36 -5.00 25.55
CA THR A 42 -0.72 -5.75 26.75
C THR A 42 -2.08 -6.40 26.58
N ASN A 43 -2.15 -7.70 26.80
CA ASN A 43 -3.44 -8.40 26.85
C ASN A 43 -4.15 -8.08 28.17
N THR A 44 -5.22 -7.30 28.08
CA THR A 44 -6.03 -6.84 29.23
C THR A 44 -7.24 -7.73 29.50
N GLY A 45 -7.48 -8.74 28.66
CA GLY A 45 -8.58 -9.67 28.83
C GLY A 45 -8.15 -10.98 29.51
N GLU A 46 -9.04 -11.96 29.51
CA GLU A 46 -8.88 -13.22 30.26
C GLU A 46 -8.45 -14.41 29.39
N ARG A 47 -8.30 -14.22 28.08
CA ARG A 47 -7.92 -15.28 27.14
C ARG A 47 -6.66 -14.92 26.39
N PRO A 48 -5.80 -15.88 26.04
CA PRO A 48 -4.67 -15.61 25.16
C PRO A 48 -5.17 -15.17 23.78
N GLY A 49 -4.41 -14.31 23.13
CA GLY A 49 -4.76 -13.80 21.80
C GLY A 49 -3.63 -13.04 21.13
N LYS A 50 -3.85 -12.67 19.87
CA LYS A 50 -2.93 -11.89 19.04
C LYS A 50 -3.59 -10.60 18.63
N GLU A 51 -2.80 -9.52 18.52
CA GLU A 51 -3.26 -8.23 18.04
C GLU A 51 -2.44 -7.76 16.84
N THR A 52 -3.09 -7.05 15.92
CA THR A 52 -2.42 -6.40 14.80
C THR A 52 -2.45 -4.89 14.99
N VAL A 53 -1.29 -4.33 15.30
CA VAL A 53 -1.13 -2.89 15.45
C VAL A 53 -0.83 -2.27 14.11
N GLN A 54 -1.53 -1.18 13.79
CA GLN A 54 -1.47 -0.46 12.54
C GLN A 54 -0.91 0.95 12.78
N ALA A 55 -0.04 1.41 11.89
CA ALA A 55 0.47 2.77 11.87
C ALA A 55 -0.06 3.51 10.64
N TYR A 56 -0.68 4.65 10.86
CA TYR A 56 -1.23 5.52 9.84
C TYR A 56 -0.48 6.83 9.77
N VAL A 57 -0.34 7.35 8.57
CA VAL A 57 0.21 8.68 8.34
C VAL A 57 -0.83 9.57 7.67
N SER A 58 -0.98 10.77 8.21
CA SER A 58 -1.69 11.84 7.54
C SER A 58 -0.67 12.82 6.99
N VAL A 59 -0.69 13.00 5.68
CA VAL A 59 0.21 13.91 4.98
C VAL A 59 -0.30 15.35 5.08
N PRO A 60 0.56 16.36 4.95
CA PRO A 60 0.12 17.75 4.96
C PRO A 60 -0.83 18.04 3.80
N ALA A 61 -1.80 18.91 4.03
CA ALA A 61 -2.64 19.44 2.95
C ALA A 61 -1.77 20.32 2.05
N GLY A 62 -1.51 19.85 0.85
CA GLY A 62 -0.65 20.49 -0.11
C GLY A 62 -1.31 20.69 -1.47
N ARG A 63 -0.48 20.75 -2.50
CA ARG A 63 -0.90 20.91 -3.89
C ARG A 63 -1.45 19.60 -4.48
N LEU A 64 -0.87 18.48 -4.08
CA LEU A 64 -1.27 17.15 -4.54
C LEU A 64 -2.50 16.66 -3.77
N ASP A 65 -3.35 15.92 -4.45
CA ASP A 65 -4.51 15.29 -3.83
C ASP A 65 -4.07 14.09 -3.00
N GLN A 66 -4.44 14.11 -1.72
CA GLN A 66 -3.98 13.13 -0.74
C GLN A 66 -5.16 12.61 0.09
N PRO A 67 -5.16 11.33 0.46
CA PRO A 67 -6.10 10.83 1.44
C PRO A 67 -5.83 11.47 2.82
N LEU A 68 -6.90 11.66 3.62
CA LEU A 68 -6.77 12.18 4.99
C LEU A 68 -5.78 11.37 5.82
N GLN A 69 -5.70 10.07 5.57
CA GLN A 69 -4.76 9.14 6.19
C GLN A 69 -4.51 7.94 5.29
N ALA A 70 -3.31 7.40 5.37
CA ALA A 70 -2.91 6.16 4.70
C ALA A 70 -2.30 5.18 5.72
N LEU A 71 -2.58 3.89 5.56
CA LEU A 71 -1.87 2.84 6.30
C LEU A 71 -0.43 2.79 5.79
N ALA A 72 0.52 3.11 6.67
CA ALA A 72 1.94 3.19 6.33
C ALA A 72 2.76 1.99 6.83
N GLY A 73 2.23 1.26 7.82
CA GLY A 73 2.89 0.07 8.34
C GLY A 73 1.98 -0.68 9.32
N PHE A 74 2.33 -1.93 9.58
CA PHE A 74 1.65 -2.73 10.59
C PHE A 74 2.56 -3.85 11.10
N ALA A 75 2.28 -4.32 12.31
CA ALA A 75 2.91 -5.51 12.86
C ALA A 75 1.89 -6.31 13.65
N LYS A 76 2.00 -7.64 13.60
CA LYS A 76 1.15 -8.56 14.36
C LYS A 76 1.95 -9.20 15.47
N THR A 77 1.40 -9.23 16.67
CA THR A 77 2.03 -9.90 17.82
C THR A 77 1.98 -11.42 17.68
N ASP A 78 2.88 -12.09 18.38
CA ASP A 78 2.65 -13.47 18.75
C ASP A 78 1.49 -13.56 19.76
N GLU A 79 1.14 -14.78 20.18
CA GLU A 79 0.10 -14.99 21.17
C GLU A 79 0.53 -14.43 22.53
N ILE A 80 -0.30 -13.55 23.08
CA ILE A 80 -0.06 -12.88 24.37
C ILE A 80 -0.99 -13.51 25.40
N ALA A 81 -0.42 -14.05 26.47
CA ALA A 81 -1.19 -14.57 27.60
C ALA A 81 -1.90 -13.43 28.36
N PRO A 82 -3.00 -13.70 29.08
CA PRO A 82 -3.66 -12.70 29.93
C PRO A 82 -2.69 -11.99 30.87
N GLY A 83 -2.75 -10.66 30.88
CA GLY A 83 -1.87 -9.81 31.71
C GLY A 83 -0.43 -9.67 31.22
N ALA A 84 -0.02 -10.40 30.17
CA ALA A 84 1.31 -10.28 29.57
C ALA A 84 1.37 -9.15 28.55
N THR A 85 2.60 -8.68 28.28
CA THR A 85 2.90 -7.64 27.29
C THR A 85 3.88 -8.20 26.25
N ALA A 86 3.58 -7.95 24.98
CA ALA A 86 4.49 -8.17 23.86
C ALA A 86 5.04 -6.82 23.38
N HIS A 87 6.28 -6.84 22.90
CA HIS A 87 6.94 -5.69 22.28
C HIS A 87 7.05 -5.93 20.79
N ILE A 88 6.62 -4.95 19.99
CA ILE A 88 6.72 -4.98 18.53
C ILE A 88 7.24 -3.65 18.00
N THR A 89 7.87 -3.69 16.84
CA THR A 89 8.31 -2.50 16.11
C THR A 89 7.59 -2.44 14.76
N ILE A 90 7.11 -1.26 14.40
CA ILE A 90 6.53 -0.97 13.09
C ILE A 90 7.47 -0.02 12.36
N ASP A 91 7.98 -0.45 11.21
CA ASP A 91 8.83 0.37 10.35
C ASP A 91 8.00 0.99 9.23
N ILE A 92 8.30 2.27 8.93
CA ILE A 92 7.69 3.04 7.85
C ILE A 92 8.83 3.65 7.02
N ASP A 93 8.84 3.41 5.72
CA ASP A 93 9.69 4.14 4.79
C ASP A 93 8.94 5.40 4.32
N LEU A 94 9.43 6.56 4.70
CA LEU A 94 8.80 7.85 4.36
C LEU A 94 8.69 8.06 2.84
N THR A 95 9.57 7.46 2.06
CA THR A 95 9.53 7.59 0.59
C THR A 95 8.32 6.91 -0.04
N ASP A 96 7.70 5.94 0.65
CA ASP A 96 6.48 5.27 0.19
C ASP A 96 5.22 6.14 0.35
N LEU A 97 5.33 7.26 1.08
CA LEU A 97 4.26 8.26 1.23
C LEU A 97 4.24 9.27 0.07
N ALA A 98 5.19 9.19 -0.86
CA ALA A 98 5.27 10.11 -1.98
C ALA A 98 4.11 9.91 -2.95
N SER A 99 3.55 11.02 -3.44
CA SER A 99 2.48 11.03 -4.41
C SER A 99 2.97 11.41 -5.80
N TYR A 100 2.28 10.91 -6.80
CA TYR A 100 2.60 11.22 -8.19
C TYR A 100 2.16 12.64 -8.55
N ASP A 101 3.13 13.41 -9.05
CA ASP A 101 2.92 14.72 -9.65
C ASP A 101 3.00 14.60 -11.16
N ALA A 102 1.85 14.70 -11.83
CA ALA A 102 1.77 14.58 -13.28
C ALA A 102 2.51 15.72 -14.01
N ALA A 103 2.55 16.93 -13.43
CA ALA A 103 3.24 18.06 -14.03
C ALA A 103 4.77 17.89 -13.95
N ALA A 104 5.26 17.35 -12.85
CA ALA A 104 6.68 17.07 -12.65
C ALA A 104 7.12 15.72 -13.22
N ARG A 105 6.19 14.83 -13.57
CA ARG A 105 6.45 13.41 -13.92
C ARG A 105 7.31 12.71 -12.88
N ALA A 106 6.96 12.90 -11.63
CA ALA A 106 7.77 12.44 -10.51
C ALA A 106 6.88 12.04 -9.33
N THR A 107 7.42 11.22 -8.44
CA THR A 107 6.84 11.07 -7.11
C THR A 107 7.45 12.09 -6.18
N VAL A 108 6.61 12.80 -5.43
CA VAL A 108 6.98 13.95 -4.62
C VAL A 108 6.44 13.79 -3.19
N LEU A 109 7.26 14.14 -2.22
CA LEU A 109 6.83 14.42 -0.84
C LEU A 109 6.74 15.95 -0.69
N GLU A 110 5.57 16.46 -0.34
CA GLU A 110 5.35 17.88 -0.13
C GLU A 110 5.86 18.33 1.24
N ALA A 111 6.36 19.55 1.33
CA ALA A 111 6.78 20.14 2.60
C ALA A 111 5.61 20.19 3.59
N GLY A 112 5.91 20.00 4.87
CA GLY A 112 4.92 20.12 5.93
C GLY A 112 5.07 19.10 7.04
N ARG A 113 3.99 18.91 7.79
CA ARG A 113 3.94 18.07 8.98
C ARG A 113 3.14 16.80 8.71
N TYR A 114 3.78 15.67 8.83
CA TYR A 114 3.23 14.33 8.65
C TYR A 114 2.86 13.77 10.02
N LEU A 115 1.58 13.62 10.30
CA LEU A 115 1.10 13.12 11.58
C LEU A 115 1.11 11.59 11.60
N LEU A 116 1.89 11.01 12.51
CA LEU A 116 1.95 9.57 12.77
C LEU A 116 0.93 9.20 13.86
N ARG A 117 0.14 8.17 13.57
CA ARG A 117 -0.87 7.64 14.50
C ARG A 117 -0.79 6.12 14.56
N VAL A 118 -1.04 5.54 15.72
CA VAL A 118 -0.95 4.10 15.96
C VAL A 118 -2.23 3.60 16.65
N GLY A 119 -2.66 2.40 16.28
CA GLY A 119 -3.80 1.77 16.93
C GLY A 119 -4.23 0.45 16.28
N ALA A 120 -5.39 -0.07 16.67
CA ALA A 120 -5.91 -1.36 16.23
C ALA A 120 -6.75 -1.28 14.94
N SER A 121 -7.18 -0.07 14.54
CA SER A 121 -7.99 0.11 13.32
C SER A 121 -7.86 1.53 12.82
N SER A 122 -8.34 1.79 11.60
CA SER A 122 -8.32 3.13 10.99
C SER A 122 -9.12 4.20 11.75
N ARG A 123 -9.88 3.82 12.79
CA ARG A 123 -10.65 4.74 13.63
C ARG A 123 -10.15 4.80 15.08
N HIS A 124 -9.59 3.72 15.60
CA HIS A 124 -9.02 3.69 16.96
C HIS A 124 -7.53 3.96 16.90
N LEU A 125 -7.17 5.22 16.63
CA LEU A 125 -5.81 5.69 16.45
C LEU A 125 -5.46 6.75 17.49
N ARG A 126 -4.23 6.69 18.03
CA ARG A 126 -3.64 7.71 18.88
C ARG A 126 -2.49 8.40 18.14
N PRO A 127 -2.41 9.73 18.13
CA PRO A 127 -1.26 10.44 17.60
C PRO A 127 -0.03 10.15 18.46
N VAL A 128 1.11 9.92 17.80
CA VAL A 128 2.35 9.48 18.50
C VAL A 128 3.56 10.35 18.19
N ALA A 129 3.63 10.92 17.00
CA ALA A 129 4.71 11.82 16.60
C ALA A 129 4.34 12.62 15.34
N VAL A 130 5.15 13.60 15.02
CA VAL A 130 5.12 14.35 13.77
C VAL A 130 6.47 14.23 13.08
N VAL A 131 6.47 13.88 11.79
CA VAL A 131 7.64 14.06 10.94
C VAL A 131 7.50 15.39 10.22
N GLU A 132 8.54 16.22 10.28
CA GLU A 132 8.56 17.54 9.63
C GLU A 132 9.53 17.53 8.45
N LEU A 133 9.00 17.91 7.28
CA LEU A 133 9.75 18.08 6.05
C LEU A 133 9.75 19.56 5.66
N ALA A 134 10.93 20.17 5.63
CA ALA A 134 11.07 21.64 5.47
C ALA A 134 10.81 22.13 4.04
N GLN A 135 10.94 21.28 3.03
CA GLN A 135 10.76 21.61 1.61
C GLN A 135 10.30 20.39 0.82
N ASP A 136 9.66 20.62 -0.33
CA ASP A 136 9.27 19.55 -1.25
C ASP A 136 10.49 18.74 -1.69
N VAL A 137 10.31 17.43 -1.79
CA VAL A 137 11.35 16.50 -2.24
C VAL A 137 10.83 15.66 -3.38
N THR A 138 11.48 15.74 -4.52
CA THR A 138 11.33 14.76 -5.58
C THR A 138 12.01 13.47 -5.14
N VAL A 139 11.19 12.46 -4.88
CA VAL A 139 11.68 11.14 -4.44
C VAL A 139 12.23 10.36 -5.63
N ARG A 140 11.49 10.36 -6.75
CA ARG A 140 11.87 9.64 -7.97
C ARG A 140 11.29 10.32 -9.20
N CYS A 141 12.12 10.52 -10.24
CA CYS A 141 11.63 10.92 -11.56
C CYS A 141 11.15 9.69 -12.35
N LEU A 142 10.07 9.86 -13.11
CA LEU A 142 9.49 8.79 -13.93
C LEU A 142 9.67 9.12 -15.40
N THR A 143 10.05 8.13 -16.19
CA THR A 143 10.28 8.28 -17.65
C THR A 143 9.02 8.00 -18.47
N GLY A 144 8.05 7.29 -17.90
CA GLY A 144 6.77 7.00 -18.56
C GLY A 144 5.78 8.15 -18.41
N ASP A 145 5.01 8.38 -19.44
CA ASP A 145 3.88 9.33 -19.43
C ASP A 145 2.61 8.53 -19.73
N LEU A 146 1.71 8.45 -18.75
CA LEU A 146 0.41 7.81 -18.93
C LEU A 146 -0.62 8.73 -19.61
N GLY A 147 -0.19 9.97 -19.95
CA GLY A 147 -1.06 10.99 -20.49
C GLY A 147 -2.00 11.62 -19.44
N ALA A 148 -2.73 12.62 -19.85
CA ALA A 148 -3.76 13.22 -19.00
C ALA A 148 -5.02 12.36 -19.05
N PRO A 149 -5.68 12.11 -17.89
CA PRO A 149 -6.96 11.40 -17.89
C PRO A 149 -8.00 12.21 -18.66
N GLY A 150 -8.86 11.52 -19.42
CA GLY A 150 -9.94 12.14 -20.19
C GLY A 150 -11.14 12.58 -19.34
N PHE A 151 -10.99 12.67 -18.03
CA PHE A 151 -12.04 13.03 -17.07
C PHE A 151 -11.47 13.92 -15.96
N THR A 152 -12.37 14.60 -15.24
CA THR A 152 -12.02 15.39 -14.06
C THR A 152 -12.32 14.55 -12.81
N ASP A 153 -11.33 14.39 -11.94
CA ASP A 153 -11.50 13.71 -10.66
C ASP A 153 -12.49 14.44 -9.76
N TRP A 154 -13.33 13.67 -9.10
CA TRP A 154 -14.19 14.22 -8.07
C TRP A 154 -13.34 14.60 -6.85
N ARG A 155 -13.59 15.79 -6.30
CA ARG A 155 -12.99 16.27 -5.05
C ARG A 155 -14.08 16.75 -4.10
N PRO A 156 -13.92 16.53 -2.78
CA PRO A 156 -14.85 17.09 -1.81
C PRO A 156 -14.72 18.62 -1.78
N GLU A 157 -15.85 19.33 -1.63
CA GLU A 157 -15.86 20.81 -1.49
C GLU A 157 -15.12 21.29 -0.24
N ALA A 158 -15.19 20.52 0.85
CA ALA A 158 -14.50 20.77 2.09
C ALA A 158 -13.80 19.47 2.55
N PRO A 159 -12.55 19.26 2.17
CA PRO A 159 -11.80 18.08 2.62
C PRO A 159 -11.63 18.13 4.14
N ALA A 160 -11.82 16.98 4.79
CA ALA A 160 -11.55 16.86 6.21
C ALA A 160 -10.06 17.11 6.50
N SER A 161 -9.79 17.77 7.62
CA SER A 161 -8.43 17.98 8.14
C SER A 161 -8.30 17.36 9.52
N LEU A 162 -7.07 17.07 9.93
CA LEU A 162 -6.76 16.58 11.27
C LEU A 162 -6.00 17.65 12.04
N ASP A 163 -6.44 17.90 13.25
CA ASP A 163 -5.68 18.72 14.18
C ASP A 163 -4.44 17.96 14.65
N ILE A 164 -3.29 18.63 14.61
CA ILE A 164 -2.02 18.09 15.10
C ILE A 164 -1.80 18.60 16.52
N PRO A 165 -1.81 17.72 17.55
CA PRO A 165 -1.51 18.11 18.92
C PRO A 165 -0.14 18.80 19.02
N ALA A 166 -0.06 19.86 19.84
CA ALA A 166 1.15 20.67 19.93
C ALA A 166 2.26 20.03 20.77
N ASP A 167 1.91 19.07 21.60
CA ASP A 167 2.78 18.38 22.56
C ASP A 167 3.46 17.13 22.01
N LEU A 168 3.23 16.79 20.75
CA LEU A 168 3.85 15.62 20.12
C LEU A 168 5.33 15.84 19.82
N PRO A 169 6.16 14.81 19.94
CA PRO A 169 7.54 14.85 19.48
C PRO A 169 7.60 15.14 17.98
N VAL A 170 8.51 16.02 17.59
CA VAL A 170 8.73 16.40 16.18
C VAL A 170 10.08 15.84 15.73
N LEU A 171 10.05 15.07 14.64
CA LEU A 171 11.21 14.45 14.02
C LEU A 171 11.47 15.15 12.69
N ALA A 172 12.57 15.90 12.59
CA ALA A 172 12.94 16.59 11.35
C ALA A 172 13.68 15.63 10.41
N VAL A 173 13.15 15.44 9.20
CA VAL A 173 13.79 14.61 8.18
C VAL A 173 14.61 15.46 7.22
N ALA A 174 15.85 15.03 6.94
CA ALA A 174 16.69 15.71 5.97
C ALA A 174 16.27 15.31 4.53
N PRO A 175 16.02 16.27 3.63
CA PRO A 175 15.60 16.00 2.25
C PRO A 175 16.51 15.04 1.47
N ALA A 176 17.81 15.04 1.80
CA ALA A 176 18.78 14.16 1.15
C ALA A 176 18.51 12.67 1.37
N HIS A 177 17.89 12.29 2.49
CA HIS A 177 17.57 10.90 2.80
C HIS A 177 16.33 10.37 2.05
N LEU A 178 15.52 11.27 1.49
CA LEU A 178 14.24 10.94 0.86
C LEU A 178 14.35 10.80 -0.67
N ARG A 179 15.51 11.07 -1.24
CA ARG A 179 15.74 10.90 -2.68
C ARG A 179 16.12 9.46 -2.98
N ARG A 180 15.37 8.84 -3.86
CA ARG A 180 15.79 7.57 -4.49
C ARG A 180 16.58 7.90 -5.74
N PRO A 181 17.68 7.18 -6.04
CA PRO A 181 18.43 7.39 -7.28
C PRO A 181 17.49 7.31 -8.48
N ASP A 182 17.58 8.30 -9.38
CA ASP A 182 16.89 8.24 -10.66
C ASP A 182 17.39 7.01 -11.41
N GLY A 183 16.46 6.18 -11.92
CA GLY A 183 16.85 5.05 -12.74
C GLY A 183 17.53 3.89 -11.99
N ALA A 184 17.25 3.67 -10.71
CA ALA A 184 17.28 2.30 -10.24
C ALA A 184 16.29 1.53 -11.13
N GLU A 185 16.74 1.16 -12.33
CA GLU A 185 16.20 0.03 -13.05
C GLU A 185 15.90 -0.99 -11.96
N PRO A 186 14.71 -1.62 -11.91
CA PRO A 186 14.48 -2.72 -11.00
C PRO A 186 15.71 -3.60 -11.12
N THR A 187 16.45 -3.74 -10.01
CA THR A 187 17.75 -4.45 -9.96
C THR A 187 17.56 -5.61 -10.89
N GLU A 188 18.35 -5.66 -11.97
CA GLU A 188 18.20 -6.68 -13.00
C GLU A 188 18.26 -8.01 -12.26
N GLN A 189 17.11 -8.48 -11.82
CA GLN A 189 17.01 -9.87 -11.37
C GLN A 189 17.45 -10.62 -12.60
N ALA A 190 18.55 -11.36 -12.47
CA ALA A 190 19.09 -12.13 -13.55
C ALA A 190 17.91 -12.77 -14.28
N ALA A 191 17.77 -12.42 -15.56
CA ALA A 191 16.60 -12.82 -16.32
C ALA A 191 16.40 -14.32 -16.12
N PRO A 192 15.22 -14.79 -15.75
CA PRO A 192 14.98 -16.19 -15.49
C PRO A 192 15.37 -17.02 -16.72
N GLU A 193 15.77 -18.25 -16.50
CA GLU A 193 16.09 -19.19 -17.58
C GLU A 193 14.92 -19.20 -18.60
N GLY A 194 15.24 -19.10 -19.89
CA GLY A 194 14.23 -19.01 -20.95
C GLY A 194 13.67 -17.61 -21.23
N PHE A 195 14.10 -16.56 -20.51
CA PHE A 195 13.57 -15.20 -20.71
C PHE A 195 13.81 -14.67 -22.14
N SER A 196 14.97 -14.95 -22.72
CA SER A 196 15.30 -14.50 -24.08
C SER A 196 14.38 -15.13 -25.12
N GLU A 197 14.05 -16.43 -24.95
CA GLU A 197 13.12 -17.14 -25.83
C GLU A 197 11.68 -16.63 -25.63
N ALA A 198 11.25 -16.41 -24.39
CA ALA A 198 9.96 -15.82 -24.08
C ALA A 198 9.82 -14.41 -24.66
N LEU A 199 10.86 -13.58 -24.58
CA LEU A 199 10.87 -12.24 -25.15
C LEU A 199 10.83 -12.27 -26.69
N ALA A 200 11.54 -13.20 -27.32
CA ALA A 200 11.49 -13.38 -28.76
C ALA A 200 10.09 -13.80 -29.23
N LEU A 201 9.45 -14.69 -28.48
CA LEU A 201 8.07 -15.12 -28.75
C LEU A 201 7.09 -13.95 -28.58
N ALA A 202 7.20 -13.19 -27.50
CA ALA A 202 6.36 -12.03 -27.24
C ALA A 202 6.45 -10.95 -28.32
N ARG A 203 7.66 -10.71 -28.87
CA ARG A 203 7.87 -9.77 -29.98
C ARG A 203 7.22 -10.20 -31.30
N GLY A 204 6.88 -11.47 -31.42
CA GLY A 204 6.16 -12.00 -32.59
C GLY A 204 4.63 -11.92 -32.48
N LEU A 205 4.12 -11.52 -31.31
CA LEU A 205 2.69 -11.39 -31.06
C LEU A 205 2.21 -9.99 -31.40
N SER A 206 0.94 -9.88 -31.83
CA SER A 206 0.23 -8.61 -31.96
C SER A 206 -0.12 -8.05 -30.57
N ASP A 207 -0.43 -6.75 -30.50
CA ASP A 207 -0.86 -6.09 -29.25
C ASP A 207 -2.10 -6.77 -28.65
N ASP A 208 -3.06 -7.17 -29.47
CA ASP A 208 -4.24 -7.90 -29.02
C ASP A 208 -3.88 -9.25 -28.40
N GLU A 209 -2.97 -10.00 -29.01
CA GLU A 209 -2.50 -11.29 -28.47
C GLU A 209 -1.75 -11.08 -27.15
N LEU A 210 -0.91 -10.03 -27.04
CA LEU A 210 -0.24 -9.69 -25.79
C LEU A 210 -1.23 -9.34 -24.69
N ILE A 211 -2.26 -8.57 -25.00
CA ILE A 211 -3.35 -8.25 -24.06
C ILE A 211 -4.05 -9.54 -23.60
N TYR A 212 -4.37 -10.43 -24.52
CA TYR A 212 -5.03 -11.69 -24.17
C TYR A 212 -4.15 -12.62 -23.33
N THR A 213 -2.83 -12.59 -23.45
CA THR A 213 -1.95 -13.39 -22.59
C THR A 213 -2.03 -13.00 -21.11
N VAL A 214 -2.32 -11.72 -20.81
CA VAL A 214 -2.42 -11.21 -19.42
C VAL A 214 -3.85 -11.21 -18.88
N LEU A 215 -4.87 -11.16 -19.74
CA LEU A 215 -6.27 -11.14 -19.31
C LEU A 215 -6.86 -12.55 -19.03
N GLY A 216 -6.17 -13.61 -19.40
CA GLY A 216 -6.70 -14.96 -19.32
C GLY A 216 -7.64 -15.31 -20.48
N ASP A 217 -8.33 -16.44 -20.37
CA ASP A 217 -9.25 -16.92 -21.43
C ASP A 217 -10.56 -16.12 -21.43
N TYR A 218 -10.49 -14.89 -21.95
CA TYR A 218 -11.65 -14.03 -22.14
C TYR A 218 -12.21 -14.20 -23.55
N ARG A 219 -13.40 -14.75 -23.69
CA ARG A 219 -14.12 -14.86 -24.96
C ARG A 219 -15.04 -13.67 -25.16
N ARG A 220 -14.67 -12.80 -26.09
CA ARG A 220 -15.49 -11.65 -26.47
C ARG A 220 -16.79 -12.12 -27.11
N GLY A 221 -17.94 -11.84 -26.49
CA GLY A 221 -19.28 -12.07 -27.07
C GLY A 221 -19.95 -13.41 -26.78
N GLU A 222 -19.36 -14.30 -25.99
CA GLU A 222 -20.08 -15.42 -25.41
C GLU A 222 -20.63 -15.04 -24.03
N GLU A 223 -21.86 -15.45 -23.69
CA GLU A 223 -22.42 -15.33 -22.36
C GLU A 223 -21.62 -16.23 -21.39
N SER A 224 -20.42 -15.83 -21.03
CA SER A 224 -19.68 -16.50 -20.00
C SER A 224 -20.12 -15.96 -18.64
N GLY A 225 -20.93 -16.70 -17.95
CA GLY A 225 -21.41 -16.37 -16.61
C GLY A 225 -20.36 -16.46 -15.50
N SER A 226 -19.08 -16.51 -15.80
CA SER A 226 -18.04 -16.62 -14.78
C SER A 226 -16.94 -15.60 -14.97
N VAL A 227 -16.75 -14.77 -13.94
CA VAL A 227 -15.63 -13.82 -13.79
C VAL A 227 -14.30 -14.56 -13.51
N ILE A 228 -14.35 -15.86 -13.22
CA ILE A 228 -13.21 -16.70 -12.82
C ILE A 228 -12.83 -17.67 -13.95
N GLY A 229 -12.82 -17.19 -15.18
CA GLY A 229 -12.42 -18.01 -16.33
C GLY A 229 -13.39 -19.18 -16.65
N ALA A 230 -13.35 -19.65 -17.89
CA ALA A 230 -14.09 -20.87 -18.25
C ALA A 230 -13.45 -22.06 -17.52
N ALA A 231 -14.28 -22.94 -16.96
CA ALA A 231 -13.79 -24.19 -16.38
C ALA A 231 -12.87 -24.90 -17.37
N SER A 232 -11.72 -25.38 -16.90
CA SER A 232 -10.76 -26.07 -17.77
C SER A 232 -11.42 -27.21 -18.49
N THR A 233 -11.37 -27.20 -19.82
CA THR A 233 -11.85 -28.34 -20.64
C THR A 233 -10.84 -29.48 -20.71
N THR A 234 -9.61 -29.25 -20.23
CA THR A 234 -8.50 -30.21 -20.34
C THR A 234 -8.12 -30.88 -19.04
N VAL A 235 -8.42 -30.21 -17.88
CA VAL A 235 -8.13 -30.77 -16.55
C VAL A 235 -9.38 -30.68 -15.68
N ILE A 236 -9.90 -31.81 -15.29
CA ILE A 236 -11.10 -31.90 -14.44
C ILE A 236 -10.78 -31.37 -13.05
N GLY A 237 -11.57 -30.41 -12.56
CA GLY A 237 -11.41 -29.79 -11.24
C GLY A 237 -10.48 -28.60 -11.19
N ALA A 238 -9.85 -28.20 -12.29
CA ALA A 238 -9.07 -26.99 -12.36
C ALA A 238 -9.95 -25.74 -12.46
N ALA A 239 -9.52 -24.65 -11.84
CA ALA A 239 -10.28 -23.40 -11.74
C ALA A 239 -10.46 -22.66 -13.08
N GLY A 240 -9.71 -23.02 -14.11
CA GLY A 240 -9.85 -22.47 -15.46
C GLY A 240 -8.53 -22.40 -16.23
N GLN A 241 -8.64 -22.06 -17.51
CA GLN A 241 -7.48 -21.75 -18.36
C GLN A 241 -7.14 -20.29 -18.18
N THR A 242 -5.87 -19.99 -17.83
CA THR A 242 -5.39 -18.63 -17.58
C THR A 242 -4.88 -17.94 -18.84
N THR A 243 -4.72 -18.67 -19.94
CA THR A 243 -4.27 -18.11 -21.21
C THR A 243 -5.21 -18.46 -22.34
N THR A 244 -5.57 -17.46 -23.15
CA THR A 244 -6.24 -17.67 -24.42
C THR A 244 -5.38 -18.58 -25.33
N ARG A 245 -5.99 -19.43 -26.13
CA ARG A 245 -5.25 -20.24 -27.11
C ARG A 245 -4.62 -19.36 -28.17
N ILE A 246 -3.35 -19.07 -27.98
CA ILE A 246 -2.51 -18.38 -28.96
C ILE A 246 -1.63 -19.45 -29.60
N PRO A 247 -1.60 -19.54 -30.94
CA PRO A 247 -0.77 -20.51 -31.63
C PRO A 247 0.70 -20.38 -31.18
N GLY A 248 1.29 -21.49 -30.72
CA GLY A 248 2.67 -21.51 -30.27
C GLY A 248 2.90 -21.21 -28.80
N LEU A 249 1.89 -20.79 -28.06
CA LEU A 249 1.98 -20.63 -26.60
C LEU A 249 1.33 -21.80 -25.85
N PRO A 250 1.98 -22.32 -24.80
CA PRO A 250 1.36 -23.32 -23.95
C PRO A 250 0.21 -22.68 -23.14
N SER A 251 -0.91 -23.39 -23.03
CA SER A 251 -1.99 -22.99 -22.15
C SER A 251 -1.59 -23.28 -20.70
N ILE A 252 -1.66 -22.25 -19.83
CA ILE A 252 -1.43 -22.40 -18.39
C ILE A 252 -2.79 -22.65 -17.72
N ILE A 253 -2.84 -23.71 -16.91
CA ILE A 253 -4.03 -24.11 -16.17
C ILE A 253 -3.74 -23.89 -14.68
N MET A 254 -4.63 -23.14 -14.01
CA MET A 254 -4.56 -23.02 -12.56
C MET A 254 -5.41 -24.10 -11.90
N ALA A 255 -4.82 -24.83 -10.98
CA ALA A 255 -5.46 -25.83 -10.15
C ALA A 255 -6.08 -25.23 -8.89
#